data_71afcae86416da7c11fccb50a2902fa1
#
_entry.id   71afcae86416da7c11fccb50a2902fa1
#
_cell.length_a   1.000
_cell.length_b   1.000
_cell.length_c   1.000
_cell.angle_alpha   90.00
_cell.angle_beta   90.00
_cell.angle_gamma   90.00
#
_symmetry.space_group_name_H-M   'P 1'
#
loop_
_entity.id
_entity.type
_entity.pdbx_description
1 polymer ?
#
loop_
_entity_poly.entity_id
_entity_poly.type
_entity_poly.pdbx_seq_one_letter_code
_entity_poly.pdbx_strand_id
1 'polypeptide(L)'
;MNRGEVYQADLSPTQGSEQSGTRPVIIVSRDALNAVSTVVIVVPVTGRENKRRIYPSQLEIKARDGGLSKDSVALCEQLRAISKTRLKKRLGMLSNRTVAFLNLTLRITLDLP
;
A
#
# COMPACT_ATOMS: atom_id res chain seq x y z
N MET A 1 0.65 -4.48 -13.85
CA MET A 1 0.43 -3.98 -12.48
C MET A 1 -0.70 -2.98 -12.52
N ASN A 2 -1.77 -3.30 -11.82
CA ASN A 2 -2.96 -2.47 -11.82
C ASN A 2 -3.14 -1.81 -10.45
N ARG A 3 -3.73 -0.62 -10.45
CA ARG A 3 -4.04 0.11 -9.23
C ARG A 3 -4.97 -0.73 -8.34
N GLY A 4 -4.64 -0.85 -7.06
CA GLY A 4 -5.36 -1.67 -6.10
C GLY A 4 -4.81 -3.07 -5.91
N GLU A 5 -3.88 -3.51 -6.76
CA GLU A 5 -3.20 -4.79 -6.54
C GLU A 5 -2.26 -4.71 -5.36
N VAL A 6 -2.13 -5.82 -4.64
CA VAL A 6 -1.25 -5.95 -3.48
C VAL A 6 -0.11 -6.90 -3.84
N TYR A 7 1.11 -6.47 -3.59
CA TYR A 7 2.32 -7.23 -3.83
C TYR A 7 3.17 -7.32 -2.58
N GLN A 8 3.93 -8.40 -2.43
CA GLN A 8 5.08 -8.40 -1.55
C GLN A 8 6.20 -7.60 -2.21
N ALA A 9 6.86 -6.74 -1.45
CA ALA A 9 7.94 -5.91 -1.96
C ALA A 9 9.06 -5.81 -0.93
N ASP A 10 10.30 -5.68 -1.42
CA ASP A 10 11.44 -5.39 -0.58
C ASP A 10 11.62 -3.87 -0.50
N LEU A 11 11.38 -3.31 0.66
CA LEU A 11 11.43 -1.86 0.89
C LEU A 11 12.78 -1.38 1.44
N SER A 12 13.68 -2.29 1.78
CA SER A 12 15.01 -1.92 2.30
C SER A 12 15.95 -1.49 1.17
N PRO A 13 16.92 -0.57 1.46
CA PRO A 13 17.16 0.10 2.73
C PRO A 13 16.22 1.30 2.95
N THR A 14 15.92 1.59 4.21
CA THR A 14 15.10 2.73 4.64
C THR A 14 15.76 3.41 5.82
N GLN A 15 15.17 4.54 6.28
CA GLN A 15 15.67 5.30 7.41
C GLN A 15 14.56 5.58 8.42
N GLY A 16 14.93 5.61 9.69
CA GLY A 16 14.02 6.00 10.77
C GLY A 16 12.77 5.14 10.85
N SER A 17 11.62 5.79 10.90
CA SER A 17 10.31 5.14 11.06
C SER A 17 9.73 4.62 9.76
N GLU A 18 10.45 4.71 8.64
CA GLU A 18 9.98 4.16 7.38
C GLU A 18 9.84 2.65 7.46
N GLN A 19 8.79 2.12 6.84
CA GLN A 19 8.62 0.68 6.74
C GLN A 19 9.76 0.05 5.94
N SER A 20 10.32 -1.03 6.45
CA SER A 20 11.48 -1.69 5.84
C SER A 20 11.24 -3.19 5.74
N GLY A 21 12.17 -3.89 5.07
CA GLY A 21 12.10 -5.31 4.85
C GLY A 21 11.06 -5.69 3.82
N THR A 22 10.75 -6.99 3.75
CA THR A 22 9.74 -7.50 2.83
C THR A 22 8.36 -7.32 3.45
N ARG A 23 7.53 -6.52 2.79
CA ARG A 23 6.21 -6.11 3.28
C ARG A 23 5.20 -6.13 2.15
N PRO A 24 3.91 -6.31 2.45
CA PRO A 24 2.88 -6.04 1.47
C PRO A 24 2.85 -4.56 1.14
N VAL A 25 2.63 -4.25 -0.12
CA VAL A 25 2.40 -2.88 -0.61
C VAL A 25 1.19 -2.87 -1.53
N ILE A 26 0.48 -1.76 -1.55
CA ILE A 26 -0.67 -1.55 -2.44
C ILE A 26 -0.22 -0.64 -3.57
N ILE A 27 -0.44 -1.06 -4.81
CA ILE A 27 -0.19 -0.22 -5.99
C ILE A 27 -1.25 0.88 -6.02
N VAL A 28 -0.85 2.14 -5.95
CA VAL A 28 -1.78 3.28 -5.98
C VAL A 28 -1.58 4.19 -7.18
N SER A 29 -0.50 4.03 -7.94
CA SER A 29 -0.30 4.76 -9.18
C SER A 29 -1.28 4.27 -10.25
N ARG A 30 -1.66 5.18 -11.17
CA ARG A 30 -2.64 4.87 -12.21
C ARG A 30 -2.11 3.83 -13.19
N ASP A 31 -3.01 3.06 -13.76
CA ASP A 31 -2.66 1.94 -14.63
C ASP A 31 -1.83 2.36 -15.85
N ALA A 32 -2.17 3.50 -16.46
CA ALA A 32 -1.42 4.00 -17.62
C ALA A 32 0.03 4.31 -17.28
N LEU A 33 0.29 4.85 -16.08
CA LEU A 33 1.65 5.09 -15.61
C LEU A 33 2.36 3.76 -15.33
N ASN A 34 1.68 2.83 -14.68
CA ASN A 34 2.24 1.52 -14.32
C ASN A 34 2.67 0.73 -15.56
N ALA A 35 1.99 0.95 -16.70
CA ALA A 35 2.29 0.23 -17.94
C ALA A 35 3.62 0.65 -18.56
N VAL A 36 4.04 1.90 -18.36
CA VAL A 36 5.20 2.46 -19.10
C VAL A 36 6.37 2.85 -18.19
N SER A 37 6.13 3.10 -16.90
CA SER A 37 7.17 3.55 -15.98
C SER A 37 7.99 2.39 -15.42
N THR A 38 9.25 2.64 -15.08
CA THR A 38 10.10 1.69 -14.35
C THR A 38 9.84 1.73 -12.85
N VAL A 39 9.05 2.71 -12.39
CA VAL A 39 8.66 2.83 -10.99
C VAL A 39 7.15 2.76 -10.84
N VAL A 40 6.71 2.41 -9.66
CA VAL A 40 5.29 2.44 -9.24
C VAL A 40 5.20 3.19 -7.92
N ILE A 41 4.03 3.79 -7.66
CA ILE A 41 3.77 4.46 -6.40
C ILE A 41 2.97 3.49 -5.53
N VAL A 42 3.42 3.28 -4.31
CA VAL A 42 2.85 2.28 -3.42
C VAL A 42 2.57 2.85 -2.04
N VAL A 43 1.64 2.20 -1.33
CA VAL A 43 1.36 2.40 0.09
C VAL A 43 1.80 1.15 0.84
N PRO A 44 2.75 1.26 1.77
CA PRO A 44 3.15 0.12 2.59
C PRO A 44 2.04 -0.33 3.53
N VAL A 45 2.04 -1.64 3.85
CA VAL A 45 1.05 -2.26 4.71
C VAL A 45 1.77 -2.94 5.87
N THR A 46 1.21 -2.79 7.08
CA THR A 46 1.70 -3.49 8.27
C THR A 46 0.55 -4.28 8.90
N GLY A 47 0.88 -5.27 9.75
CA GLY A 47 -0.15 -6.01 10.48
C GLY A 47 -0.88 -5.13 11.47
N ARG A 48 -2.21 -5.38 11.66
CA ARG A 48 -3.02 -4.60 12.61
C ARG A 48 -2.46 -4.71 14.03
N GLU A 49 -1.87 -5.85 14.39
CA GLU A 49 -1.28 -6.09 15.71
C GLU A 49 -0.11 -5.15 16.01
N ASN A 50 0.49 -4.55 15.00
CA ASN A 50 1.60 -3.60 15.17
C ASN A 50 1.12 -2.19 15.48
N LYS A 51 -0.20 -1.93 15.51
CA LYS A 51 -0.76 -0.59 15.66
C LYS A 51 -1.64 -0.51 16.92
N ARG A 52 -1.33 0.44 17.80
CA ARG A 52 -2.16 0.72 18.98
C ARG A 52 -3.42 1.51 18.61
N ARG A 53 -3.30 2.38 17.59
CA ARG A 53 -4.44 3.17 17.08
C ARG A 53 -4.28 3.36 15.58
N ILE A 54 -5.39 3.63 14.93
CA ILE A 54 -5.46 3.94 13.51
C ILE A 54 -5.64 5.45 13.37
N TYR A 55 -4.72 6.10 12.67
CA TYR A 55 -4.78 7.55 12.41
C TYR A 55 -5.56 7.83 11.13
N PRO A 56 -6.01 9.09 10.91
CA PRO A 56 -6.75 9.44 9.68
C PRO A 56 -6.00 9.17 8.38
N SER A 57 -4.66 9.12 8.42
CA SER A 57 -3.81 8.78 7.28
C SER A 57 -3.67 7.27 7.07
N GLN A 58 -4.40 6.46 7.82
CA GLN A 58 -4.25 5.01 7.82
C GLN A 58 -5.60 4.35 7.59
N LEU A 59 -5.58 3.17 6.96
CA LEU A 59 -6.79 2.43 6.63
C LEU A 59 -6.63 0.99 7.09
N GLU A 60 -7.55 0.53 7.94
CA GLU A 60 -7.60 -0.89 8.31
C GLU A 60 -8.19 -1.69 7.16
N ILE A 61 -7.54 -2.83 6.85
CA ILE A 61 -7.95 -3.75 5.79
C ILE A 61 -8.10 -5.13 6.41
N LYS A 62 -9.27 -5.74 6.25
CA LYS A 62 -9.54 -7.05 6.81
C LYS A 62 -8.76 -8.14 6.08
N ALA A 63 -8.45 -9.21 6.82
CA ALA A 63 -7.78 -10.38 6.28
C ALA A 63 -8.49 -10.89 5.02
N ARG A 64 -7.72 -11.36 4.06
CA ARG A 64 -8.10 -11.89 2.75
C ARG A 64 -8.41 -10.85 1.70
N ASP A 65 -8.81 -9.65 2.08
CA ASP A 65 -8.96 -8.54 1.11
C ASP A 65 -7.58 -8.23 0.53
N GLY A 66 -7.47 -8.19 -0.78
CA GLY A 66 -6.19 -8.00 -1.46
C GLY A 66 -5.22 -9.18 -1.31
N GLY A 67 -5.69 -10.34 -0.85
CA GLY A 67 -4.84 -11.50 -0.60
C GLY A 67 -4.01 -11.40 0.68
N LEU A 68 -4.31 -10.42 1.55
CA LEU A 68 -3.62 -10.28 2.82
C LEU A 68 -4.00 -11.42 3.77
N SER A 69 -3.01 -12.00 4.45
CA SER A 69 -3.22 -13.18 5.29
C SER A 69 -3.83 -12.85 6.66
N LYS A 70 -3.80 -11.58 7.06
CA LYS A 70 -4.28 -11.13 8.37
C LYS A 70 -4.80 -9.70 8.29
N ASP A 71 -5.54 -9.28 9.32
CA ASP A 71 -5.97 -7.89 9.44
C ASP A 71 -4.75 -6.98 9.39
N SER A 72 -4.82 -5.94 8.59
CA SER A 72 -3.67 -5.11 8.24
C SER A 72 -4.06 -3.63 8.25
N VAL A 73 -3.04 -2.78 8.16
CA VAL A 73 -3.21 -1.33 8.10
C VAL A 73 -2.38 -0.78 6.96
N ALA A 74 -3.03 -0.05 6.06
CA ALA A 74 -2.35 0.70 4.99
C ALA A 74 -1.85 2.02 5.57
N LEU A 75 -0.56 2.29 5.41
CA LEU A 75 0.09 3.47 5.95
C LEU A 75 0.23 4.52 4.85
N CYS A 76 -0.84 5.27 4.58
CA CYS A 76 -0.85 6.23 3.48
C CYS A 76 0.16 7.37 3.68
N GLU A 77 0.52 7.68 4.93
CA GLU A 77 1.56 8.68 5.20
C GLU A 77 2.95 8.21 4.78
N GLN A 78 3.12 6.93 4.49
CA GLN A 78 4.38 6.37 3.99
C GLN A 78 4.34 6.08 2.48
N LEU A 79 3.41 6.71 1.77
CA LEU A 79 3.33 6.65 0.31
C LEU A 79 4.71 6.92 -0.30
N ARG A 80 5.14 6.07 -1.24
CA ARG A 80 6.45 6.23 -1.87
C ARG A 80 6.49 5.61 -3.25
N ALA A 81 7.40 6.13 -4.09
CA ALA A 81 7.72 5.51 -5.36
C ALA A 81 8.82 4.46 -5.14
N ILE A 82 8.66 3.32 -5.76
CA ILE A 82 9.68 2.25 -5.73
C ILE A 82 9.93 1.73 -7.14
N SER A 83 11.13 1.20 -7.37
CA SER A 83 11.43 0.48 -8.59
C SER A 83 10.55 -0.77 -8.68
N LYS A 84 10.04 -1.08 -9.87
CA LYS A 84 9.29 -2.32 -10.10
C LYS A 84 10.10 -3.56 -9.73
N THR A 85 11.43 -3.49 -9.78
CA THR A 85 12.30 -4.61 -9.40
C THR A 85 12.20 -4.97 -7.93
N ARG A 86 11.66 -4.09 -7.09
CA ARG A 86 11.42 -4.37 -5.67
C ARG A 86 10.18 -5.23 -5.43
N LEU A 87 9.27 -5.31 -6.41
CA LEU A 87 8.07 -6.14 -6.31
C LEU A 87 8.44 -7.60 -6.49
N LYS A 88 7.94 -8.46 -5.58
CA LYS A 88 8.25 -9.89 -5.57
C LYS A 88 7.04 -10.70 -6.04
N LYS A 89 6.05 -10.88 -5.19
CA LYS A 89 4.91 -11.76 -5.45
C LYS A 89 3.62 -10.96 -5.39
N ARG A 90 2.75 -11.14 -6.39
CA ARG A 90 1.38 -10.61 -6.33
C ARG A 90 0.58 -11.40 -5.30
N LEU A 91 -0.07 -10.69 -4.38
CA LEU A 91 -0.92 -11.30 -3.36
C LEU A 91 -2.39 -11.33 -3.78
N GLY A 92 -2.88 -10.26 -4.40
CA GLY A 92 -4.27 -10.18 -4.80
C GLY A 92 -4.66 -8.77 -5.23
N MET A 93 -5.97 -8.54 -5.30
CA MET A 93 -6.57 -7.26 -5.66
C MET A 93 -7.54 -6.86 -4.56
N LEU A 94 -7.42 -5.62 -4.05
CA LEU A 94 -8.36 -5.09 -3.08
C LEU A 94 -9.77 -5.00 -3.66
N SER A 95 -10.77 -5.19 -2.82
CA SER A 95 -12.16 -5.01 -3.20
C SER A 95 -12.42 -3.55 -3.62
N ASN A 96 -13.44 -3.33 -4.46
CA ASN A 96 -13.81 -1.98 -4.88
C ASN A 96 -14.16 -1.09 -3.69
N ARG A 97 -14.79 -1.65 -2.67
CA ARG A 97 -15.13 -0.92 -1.44
C ARG A 97 -13.87 -0.44 -0.72
N THR A 98 -12.89 -1.31 -0.57
CA THR A 98 -11.63 -0.94 0.09
C THR A 98 -10.84 0.09 -0.71
N VAL A 99 -10.83 -0.04 -2.04
CA VAL A 99 -10.20 0.96 -2.92
C VAL A 99 -10.87 2.33 -2.73
N ALA A 100 -12.20 2.37 -2.61
CA ALA A 100 -12.90 3.64 -2.37
C ALA A 100 -12.48 4.28 -1.04
N PHE A 101 -12.37 3.50 0.04
CA PHE A 101 -11.88 3.99 1.33
C PHE A 101 -10.41 4.41 1.25
N LEU A 102 -9.60 3.67 0.51
CA LEU A 102 -8.20 4.03 0.29
C LEU A 102 -8.09 5.38 -0.40
N ASN A 103 -8.93 5.65 -1.39
CA ASN A 103 -8.97 6.94 -2.08
C ASN A 103 -9.27 8.08 -1.11
N LEU A 104 -10.26 7.89 -0.22
CA LEU A 104 -10.59 8.88 0.80
C LEU A 104 -9.42 9.12 1.75
N THR A 105 -8.77 8.05 2.20
CA THR A 105 -7.62 8.14 3.10
C THR A 105 -6.47 8.89 2.44
N LEU A 106 -6.20 8.63 1.15
CA LEU A 106 -5.17 9.34 0.40
C LEU A 106 -5.50 10.83 0.26
N ARG A 107 -6.76 11.18 0.02
CA ARG A 107 -7.19 12.58 -0.03
C ARG A 107 -6.92 13.29 1.28
N ILE A 108 -7.23 12.65 2.41
CA ILE A 108 -6.97 13.20 3.74
C ILE A 108 -5.48 13.36 3.96
N THR A 109 -4.71 12.32 3.65
CA THR A 109 -3.25 12.30 3.88
C THR A 109 -2.54 13.39 3.11
N LEU A 110 -2.94 13.62 1.84
CA LEU A 110 -2.30 14.55 0.92
C LEU A 110 -3.01 15.91 0.87
N ASP A 111 -4.08 16.08 1.64
CA ASP A 111 -4.89 17.31 1.64
C ASP A 111 -5.40 17.67 0.23
N LEU A 112 -5.90 16.68 -0.48
CA LEU A 112 -6.47 16.86 -1.81
C LEU A 112 -7.97 17.18 -1.72
N PRO A 113 -8.49 18.07 -2.62
CA PRO A 113 -9.92 18.38 -2.67
C PRO A 113 -10.80 17.20 -3.06
#